data_586e78c86852052cf27ae49e1cba3bab
#
_entry.id   586e78c86852052cf27ae49e1cba3bab
#
_cell.length_a   1.000
_cell.length_b   1.000
_cell.length_c   1.000
_cell.angle_alpha   90.00
_cell.angle_beta   90.00
_cell.angle_gamma   90.00
#
_symmetry.space_group_name_H-M   'P 1'
#
loop_
_entity.id
_entity.type
_entity.pdbx_description
1 polymer ?
#
loop_
_entity_poly.entity_id
_entity_poly.type
_entity_poly.pdbx_seq_one_letter_code
_entity_poly.pdbx_strand_id
1 'polypeptide(L)'
;MSAFAPAAGATFTFREATIAMDRSSRNRLTERLLPHFAGATLFDAIARAVCRAGCLPRKELYEAWEVARRVRRRFRGGRVVDLACGHGLLAQILLLLDDSSPMALAVDRRIPPSAATLAAALRQDWPRLHNRVSLLETELADVPLHSTDLVVSAHACGGLTDLILVRAVMAGARVAVLPCCHDLKGADLGGLDGWLEGTLAMDATRAARLRAQGYRVFTQQIPAGITPKNRLLLAEPA
;
A
#
# COMPACT_ATOMS: atom_id res chain seq x y z
N MET A 1 75.27 16.98 1.05
CA MET A 1 74.47 15.86 0.50
C MET A 1 73.20 15.77 1.31
N SER A 2 72.12 16.35 0.78
CA SER A 2 70.82 16.46 1.44
C SER A 2 69.88 15.48 0.72
N ALA A 3 69.33 14.51 1.47
CA ALA A 3 68.42 13.53 0.96
C ALA A 3 66.97 14.06 1.06
N PHE A 4 66.29 14.15 -0.09
CA PHE A 4 64.89 14.42 -0.23
C PHE A 4 64.08 13.13 0.10
N ALA A 5 63.15 13.23 1.06
CA ALA A 5 62.15 12.19 1.31
C ALA A 5 60.91 12.47 0.44
N PRO A 6 60.25 11.45 -0.16
CA PRO A 6 59.01 11.68 -0.92
C PRO A 6 57.82 11.83 -0.01
N ALA A 7 56.94 12.76 -0.36
CA ALA A 7 55.70 13.05 0.31
C ALA A 7 54.70 11.88 0.15
N ALA A 8 54.05 11.49 1.25
CA ALA A 8 53.02 10.46 1.30
C ALA A 8 51.79 10.93 0.53
N GLY A 9 51.36 10.10 -0.44
CA GLY A 9 50.14 10.31 -1.22
C GLY A 9 48.89 10.23 -0.35
N ALA A 10 48.12 11.29 -0.36
CA ALA A 10 46.78 11.31 0.24
C ALA A 10 45.83 10.47 -0.62
N THR A 11 45.44 9.30 -0.15
CA THR A 11 44.34 8.52 -0.70
C THR A 11 43.05 9.22 -0.40
N PHE A 12 42.48 9.90 -1.40
CA PHE A 12 41.12 10.41 -1.36
C PHE A 12 40.17 9.19 -1.43
N THR A 13 39.65 8.75 -0.29
CA THR A 13 38.49 7.85 -0.24
C THR A 13 37.24 8.68 -0.52
N PHE A 14 36.71 8.57 -1.74
CA PHE A 14 35.34 8.99 -2.04
C PHE A 14 34.41 8.12 -1.18
N ARG A 15 33.97 8.67 -0.05
CA ARG A 15 32.74 8.20 0.61
C ARG A 15 31.59 8.59 -0.32
N GLU A 16 31.12 7.66 -1.14
CA GLU A 16 29.83 7.80 -1.80
C GLU A 16 28.79 8.00 -0.69
N ALA A 17 28.37 9.25 -0.52
CA ALA A 17 27.19 9.56 0.27
C ALA A 17 26.03 8.85 -0.41
N THR A 18 25.57 7.75 0.17
CA THR A 18 24.36 7.05 -0.29
C THR A 18 23.21 8.05 -0.18
N ILE A 19 22.88 8.71 -1.28
CA ILE A 19 21.75 9.65 -1.35
C ILE A 19 20.51 8.84 -0.92
N ALA A 20 19.91 9.22 0.20
CA ALA A 20 18.73 8.55 0.71
C ALA A 20 17.64 8.57 -0.37
N MET A 21 17.14 7.38 -0.72
CA MET A 21 16.17 7.21 -1.78
C MET A 21 14.87 7.96 -1.45
N ASP A 22 14.46 8.91 -2.28
CA ASP A 22 13.19 9.61 -2.15
C ASP A 22 12.01 8.61 -2.29
N ARG A 23 11.31 8.35 -1.18
CA ARG A 23 10.22 7.38 -1.08
C ARG A 23 8.94 7.87 -1.73
N SER A 24 8.78 9.17 -1.92
CA SER A 24 7.59 9.81 -2.55
C SER A 24 7.67 9.85 -4.07
N SER A 25 8.80 9.47 -4.65
CA SER A 25 9.07 9.56 -6.08
C SER A 25 8.07 8.74 -6.90
N ARG A 26 7.54 9.35 -7.95
CA ARG A 26 6.70 8.70 -8.96
C ARG A 26 7.49 8.00 -10.06
N ASN A 27 8.83 8.09 -10.01
CA ASN A 27 9.68 7.36 -10.94
C ASN A 27 9.54 5.86 -10.72
N ARG A 28 9.52 5.10 -11.81
CA ARG A 28 9.43 3.65 -11.76
C ARG A 28 10.66 3.03 -11.11
N LEU A 29 10.43 2.00 -10.33
CA LEU A 29 11.46 1.11 -9.87
C LEU A 29 11.91 0.23 -11.04
N THR A 30 13.21 0.20 -11.31
CA THR A 30 13.81 -0.62 -12.37
C THR A 30 15.00 -1.38 -11.82
N GLU A 31 15.55 -2.32 -12.57
CA GLU A 31 16.71 -3.13 -12.17
C GLU A 31 17.93 -2.28 -11.77
N ARG A 32 18.08 -1.07 -12.29
CA ARG A 32 19.15 -0.13 -11.90
C ARG A 32 19.12 0.21 -10.40
N LEU A 33 17.98 0.03 -9.75
CA LEU A 33 17.79 0.34 -8.33
C LEU A 33 17.98 -0.89 -7.41
N LEU A 34 18.25 -2.08 -7.96
CA LEU A 34 18.51 -3.31 -7.18
C LEU A 34 19.56 -3.12 -6.07
N PRO A 35 20.70 -2.40 -6.30
CA PRO A 35 21.70 -2.19 -5.26
C PRO A 35 21.18 -1.47 -4.00
N HIS A 36 20.13 -0.66 -4.12
CA HIS A 36 19.51 0.02 -2.97
C HIS A 36 18.71 -0.93 -2.05
N PHE A 37 18.41 -2.14 -2.51
CA PHE A 37 17.65 -3.16 -1.78
C PHE A 37 18.47 -4.43 -1.53
N ALA A 38 19.76 -4.24 -1.22
CA ALA A 38 20.71 -5.34 -0.99
C ALA A 38 20.50 -6.08 0.33
N GLY A 39 19.64 -5.58 1.22
CA GLY A 39 19.36 -6.19 2.52
C GLY A 39 18.63 -7.54 2.42
N ALA A 40 18.60 -8.26 3.55
CA ALA A 40 17.96 -9.57 3.67
C ALA A 40 16.51 -9.49 4.18
N THR A 41 15.94 -8.30 4.32
CA THR A 41 14.56 -8.16 4.81
C THR A 41 13.53 -8.58 3.76
N LEU A 42 12.34 -8.95 4.21
CA LEU A 42 11.23 -9.24 3.30
C LEU A 42 10.91 -8.03 2.41
N PHE A 43 11.01 -6.81 2.94
CA PHE A 43 10.84 -5.60 2.15
C PHE A 43 11.85 -5.50 1.01
N ASP A 44 13.14 -5.73 1.30
CA ASP A 44 14.18 -5.68 0.26
C ASP A 44 13.95 -6.74 -0.82
N ALA A 45 13.54 -7.93 -0.44
CA ALA A 45 13.22 -8.99 -1.39
C ALA A 45 12.03 -8.62 -2.29
N ILE A 46 10.94 -8.07 -1.71
CA ILE A 46 9.78 -7.57 -2.48
C ILE A 46 10.22 -6.43 -3.39
N ALA A 47 11.01 -5.48 -2.89
CA ALA A 47 11.49 -4.35 -3.68
C ALA A 47 12.33 -4.81 -4.89
N ARG A 48 13.17 -5.84 -4.73
CA ARG A 48 13.92 -6.44 -5.85
C ARG A 48 13.00 -7.06 -6.89
N ALA A 49 11.94 -7.78 -6.47
CA ALA A 49 10.95 -8.33 -7.40
C ALA A 49 10.23 -7.21 -8.17
N VAL A 50 9.85 -6.12 -7.47
CA VAL A 50 9.23 -4.93 -8.11
C VAL A 50 10.21 -4.24 -9.08
N CYS A 51 11.49 -4.16 -8.74
CA CYS A 51 12.52 -3.62 -9.65
C CYS A 51 12.66 -4.45 -10.93
N ARG A 52 12.63 -5.79 -10.83
CA ARG A 52 12.65 -6.68 -12.00
C ARG A 52 11.39 -6.52 -12.86
N ALA A 53 10.23 -6.33 -12.24
CA ALA A 53 8.98 -6.07 -12.96
C ALA A 53 9.01 -4.73 -13.72
N GLY A 54 9.71 -3.72 -13.21
CA GLY A 54 9.96 -2.45 -13.89
C GLY A 54 8.71 -1.58 -14.14
N CYS A 55 7.58 -1.88 -13.51
CA CYS A 55 6.28 -1.28 -13.87
C CYS A 55 5.73 -0.32 -12.83
N LEU A 56 6.15 -0.39 -11.56
CA LEU A 56 5.59 0.38 -10.46
C LEU A 56 6.40 1.62 -10.11
N PRO A 57 5.74 2.75 -9.80
CA PRO A 57 6.37 3.88 -9.13
C PRO A 57 6.91 3.48 -7.75
N ARG A 58 8.02 4.09 -7.37
CA ARG A 58 8.63 3.88 -6.05
C ARG A 58 7.65 4.14 -4.91
N LYS A 59 6.89 5.22 -5.02
CA LYS A 59 5.88 5.60 -4.03
C LYS A 59 4.89 4.48 -3.76
N GLU A 60 4.38 3.82 -4.79
CA GLU A 60 3.38 2.73 -4.64
C GLU A 60 3.94 1.53 -3.87
N LEU A 61 5.22 1.17 -4.05
CA LEU A 61 5.85 0.12 -3.25
C LEU A 61 5.84 0.48 -1.75
N TYR A 62 6.27 1.69 -1.42
CA TYR A 62 6.33 2.11 -0.01
C TYR A 62 4.94 2.27 0.61
N GLU A 63 3.96 2.80 -0.14
CA GLU A 63 2.58 2.90 0.33
C GLU A 63 2.00 1.50 0.60
N ALA A 64 2.07 0.59 -0.38
CA ALA A 64 1.55 -0.77 -0.23
C ALA A 64 2.21 -1.53 0.94
N TRP A 65 3.53 -1.39 1.11
CA TRP A 65 4.26 -1.99 2.23
C TRP A 65 3.79 -1.44 3.58
N GLU A 66 3.71 -0.13 3.72
CA GLU A 66 3.34 0.51 4.99
C GLU A 66 1.88 0.26 5.36
N VAL A 67 0.99 0.23 4.38
CA VAL A 67 -0.41 -0.17 4.58
C VAL A 67 -0.48 -1.64 5.02
N ALA A 68 0.13 -2.54 4.27
CA ALA A 68 0.08 -3.97 4.56
C ALA A 68 0.61 -4.32 5.95
N ARG A 69 1.75 -3.73 6.37
CA ARG A 69 2.31 -3.94 7.71
C ARG A 69 1.36 -3.52 8.83
N ARG A 70 0.69 -2.37 8.68
CA ARG A 70 -0.25 -1.85 9.67
C ARG A 70 -1.52 -2.69 9.72
N VAL A 71 -2.03 -3.06 8.57
CA VAL A 71 -3.19 -3.95 8.44
C VAL A 71 -2.89 -5.28 9.14
N ARG A 72 -1.74 -5.91 8.86
CA ARG A 72 -1.40 -7.24 9.44
C ARG A 72 -1.05 -7.22 10.92
N ARG A 73 -0.70 -6.09 11.48
CA ARG A 73 -0.59 -5.94 12.94
C ARG A 73 -1.94 -6.01 13.64
N ARG A 74 -3.01 -5.65 12.94
CA ARG A 74 -4.36 -5.60 13.48
C ARG A 74 -5.21 -6.79 13.05
N PHE A 75 -5.18 -7.13 11.77
CA PHE A 75 -6.06 -8.11 11.15
C PHE A 75 -5.26 -9.28 10.58
N ARG A 76 -5.62 -10.49 11.01
CA ARG A 76 -5.07 -11.77 10.53
C ARG A 76 -6.17 -12.60 9.90
N GLY A 77 -5.79 -13.51 8.99
CA GLY A 77 -6.71 -14.42 8.33
C GLY A 77 -7.77 -13.77 7.46
N GLY A 78 -8.66 -14.58 6.94
CA GLY A 78 -9.71 -14.20 6.00
C GLY A 78 -9.22 -14.04 4.57
N ARG A 79 -10.16 -14.10 3.61
CA ARG A 79 -9.87 -13.74 2.22
C ARG A 79 -9.55 -12.25 2.14
N VAL A 80 -8.45 -11.89 1.52
CA VAL A 80 -8.13 -10.49 1.22
C VAL A 80 -8.89 -10.06 -0.04
N VAL A 81 -9.57 -8.92 0.00
CA VAL A 81 -10.22 -8.32 -1.16
C VAL A 81 -9.67 -6.91 -1.33
N ASP A 82 -8.76 -6.72 -2.30
CA ASP A 82 -8.12 -5.44 -2.60
C ASP A 82 -8.91 -4.74 -3.70
N LEU A 83 -9.68 -3.73 -3.33
CA LEU A 83 -10.58 -2.98 -4.21
C LEU A 83 -9.90 -1.71 -4.73
N ALA A 84 -10.00 -1.44 -6.02
CA ALA A 84 -9.21 -0.46 -6.76
C ALA A 84 -7.70 -0.76 -6.65
N CYS A 85 -7.34 -1.99 -6.94
CA CYS A 85 -6.03 -2.57 -6.65
C CYS A 85 -4.89 -2.10 -7.56
N GLY A 86 -5.19 -1.46 -8.70
CA GLY A 86 -4.20 -1.13 -9.71
C GLY A 86 -3.42 -2.38 -10.16
N HIS A 87 -2.15 -2.48 -9.79
CA HIS A 87 -1.32 -3.65 -10.09
C HIS A 87 -1.47 -4.84 -9.11
N GLY A 88 -2.28 -4.70 -8.06
CA GLY A 88 -2.50 -5.75 -7.06
C GLY A 88 -1.31 -6.01 -6.13
N LEU A 89 -0.41 -5.05 -5.95
CA LEU A 89 0.76 -5.23 -5.09
C LEU A 89 0.37 -5.38 -3.62
N LEU A 90 -0.60 -4.58 -3.14
CA LEU A 90 -1.06 -4.62 -1.75
C LEU A 90 -1.61 -6.01 -1.38
N ALA A 91 -2.44 -6.59 -2.24
CA ALA A 91 -2.97 -7.96 -2.06
C ALA A 91 -1.85 -8.99 -1.91
N GLN A 92 -0.83 -8.92 -2.75
CA GLN A 92 0.30 -9.86 -2.73
C GLN A 92 1.14 -9.70 -1.46
N ILE A 93 1.46 -8.46 -1.04
CA ILE A 93 2.20 -8.20 0.21
C ILE A 93 1.42 -8.70 1.42
N LEU A 94 0.10 -8.53 1.45
CA LEU A 94 -0.73 -9.03 2.55
C LEU A 94 -0.64 -10.55 2.70
N LEU A 95 -0.61 -11.31 1.61
CA LEU A 95 -0.40 -12.77 1.66
C LEU A 95 1.04 -13.13 2.04
N LEU A 96 2.03 -12.31 1.69
CA LEU A 96 3.42 -12.54 2.10
C LEU A 96 3.64 -12.31 3.59
N LEU A 97 2.87 -11.42 4.21
CA LEU A 97 2.95 -11.08 5.63
C LEU A 97 2.11 -11.99 6.53
N ASP A 98 1.16 -12.76 5.98
CA ASP A 98 0.24 -13.58 6.77
C ASP A 98 -0.24 -14.82 6.01
N ASP A 99 0.26 -15.98 6.42
CA ASP A 99 -0.10 -17.27 5.82
C ASP A 99 -1.49 -17.77 6.19
N SER A 100 -2.11 -17.20 7.23
CA SER A 100 -3.47 -17.58 7.66
C SER A 100 -4.56 -17.06 6.71
N SER A 101 -4.24 -16.11 5.81
CA SER A 101 -5.14 -15.70 4.74
C SER A 101 -5.08 -16.71 3.59
N PRO A 102 -6.19 -17.36 3.22
CA PRO A 102 -6.15 -18.45 2.22
C PRO A 102 -5.86 -17.93 0.80
N MET A 103 -6.39 -16.76 0.47
CA MET A 103 -6.29 -16.20 -0.87
C MET A 103 -6.50 -14.68 -0.86
N ALA A 104 -6.14 -14.04 -1.97
CA ALA A 104 -6.43 -12.63 -2.24
C ALA A 104 -7.10 -12.48 -3.62
N LEU A 105 -8.12 -11.63 -3.66
CA LEU A 105 -8.78 -11.15 -4.85
C LEU A 105 -8.42 -9.67 -5.02
N ALA A 106 -7.67 -9.35 -6.06
CA ALA A 106 -7.29 -7.98 -6.41
C ALA A 106 -8.17 -7.50 -7.55
N VAL A 107 -8.99 -6.49 -7.30
CA VAL A 107 -10.06 -6.04 -8.21
C VAL A 107 -9.83 -4.60 -8.63
N ASP A 108 -9.94 -4.36 -9.91
CA ASP A 108 -9.99 -3.02 -10.47
C ASP A 108 -10.93 -3.00 -11.67
N ARG A 109 -11.50 -1.85 -11.98
CA ARG A 109 -12.28 -1.67 -13.21
C ARG A 109 -11.43 -1.88 -14.45
N ARG A 110 -10.12 -1.60 -14.37
CA ARG A 110 -9.14 -1.80 -15.43
C ARG A 110 -7.81 -2.24 -14.85
N ILE A 111 -7.46 -3.49 -15.05
CA ILE A 111 -6.16 -4.05 -14.63
C ILE A 111 -5.08 -3.63 -15.65
N PRO A 112 -4.00 -2.95 -15.23
CA PRO A 112 -2.90 -2.64 -16.12
C PRO A 112 -2.26 -3.93 -16.68
N PRO A 113 -1.95 -4.01 -17.98
CA PRO A 113 -1.31 -5.21 -18.55
C PRO A 113 -0.02 -5.61 -17.82
N SER A 114 0.73 -4.64 -17.29
CA SER A 114 1.94 -4.86 -16.50
C SER A 114 1.69 -5.48 -15.12
N ALA A 115 0.45 -5.58 -14.65
CA ALA A 115 0.12 -6.30 -13.42
C ALA A 115 0.50 -7.79 -13.50
N ALA A 116 0.37 -8.40 -14.68
CA ALA A 116 0.80 -9.77 -14.93
C ALA A 116 2.34 -9.93 -14.78
N THR A 117 3.11 -8.95 -15.26
CA THR A 117 4.57 -8.92 -15.11
C THR A 117 4.97 -8.81 -13.64
N LEU A 118 4.31 -7.95 -12.88
CA LEU A 118 4.54 -7.84 -11.44
C LEU A 118 4.22 -9.14 -10.70
N ALA A 119 3.07 -9.74 -11.00
CA ALA A 119 2.65 -11.00 -10.39
C ALA A 119 3.64 -12.13 -10.72
N ALA A 120 4.15 -12.21 -11.96
CA ALA A 120 5.16 -13.19 -12.37
C ALA A 120 6.47 -13.00 -11.58
N ALA A 121 6.96 -11.76 -11.46
CA ALA A 121 8.18 -11.46 -10.71
C ALA A 121 8.09 -11.83 -9.23
N LEU A 122 6.92 -11.58 -8.59
CA LEU A 122 6.70 -11.98 -7.21
C LEU A 122 6.55 -13.49 -7.05
N ARG A 123 5.86 -14.19 -7.96
CA ARG A 123 5.71 -15.65 -7.93
C ARG A 123 7.04 -16.38 -8.13
N GLN A 124 7.98 -15.81 -8.85
CA GLN A 124 9.33 -16.36 -9.00
C GLN A 124 10.04 -16.50 -7.65
N ASP A 125 9.96 -15.48 -6.79
CA ASP A 125 10.58 -15.49 -5.46
C ASP A 125 9.69 -16.19 -4.42
N TRP A 126 8.37 -16.16 -4.60
CA TRP A 126 7.39 -16.79 -3.69
C TRP A 126 6.39 -17.65 -4.44
N PRO A 127 6.75 -18.92 -4.78
CA PRO A 127 5.86 -19.86 -5.46
C PRO A 127 4.51 -20.07 -4.74
N ARG A 128 4.45 -19.86 -3.43
CA ARG A 128 3.22 -19.95 -2.63
C ARG A 128 2.13 -18.95 -3.01
N LEU A 129 2.47 -17.88 -3.74
CA LEU A 129 1.47 -16.96 -4.29
C LEU A 129 0.74 -17.52 -5.50
N HIS A 130 1.24 -18.61 -6.09
CA HIS A 130 0.60 -19.26 -7.22
C HIS A 130 -0.78 -19.78 -6.81
N ASN A 131 -1.80 -19.51 -7.61
CA ASN A 131 -3.20 -19.86 -7.35
C ASN A 131 -3.81 -19.24 -6.07
N ARG A 132 -3.09 -18.39 -5.35
CA ARG A 132 -3.60 -17.68 -4.17
C ARG A 132 -3.94 -16.22 -4.42
N VAL A 133 -3.48 -15.64 -5.52
CA VAL A 133 -3.79 -14.25 -5.91
C VAL A 133 -4.45 -14.26 -7.28
N SER A 134 -5.69 -13.76 -7.34
CA SER A 134 -6.46 -13.55 -8.56
C SER A 134 -6.57 -12.07 -8.85
N LEU A 135 -6.30 -11.67 -10.10
CA LEU A 135 -6.58 -10.34 -10.64
C LEU A 135 -7.91 -10.41 -11.38
N LEU A 136 -8.85 -9.54 -11.02
CA LEU A 136 -10.20 -9.53 -11.60
C LEU A 136 -10.52 -8.13 -12.12
N GLU A 137 -10.76 -8.01 -13.42
CA GLU A 137 -11.23 -6.77 -14.04
C GLU A 137 -12.76 -6.75 -14.01
N THR A 138 -13.32 -5.94 -13.12
CA THR A 138 -14.77 -5.76 -12.96
C THR A 138 -15.08 -4.49 -12.16
N GLU A 139 -16.35 -4.09 -12.16
CA GLU A 139 -16.80 -3.00 -11.29
C GLU A 139 -16.77 -3.43 -9.81
N LEU A 140 -16.36 -2.51 -8.94
CA LEU A 140 -16.27 -2.80 -7.50
C LEU A 140 -17.63 -3.20 -6.90
N ALA A 141 -18.72 -2.68 -7.47
CA ALA A 141 -20.08 -2.97 -7.03
C ALA A 141 -20.46 -4.45 -7.24
N ASP A 142 -19.86 -5.13 -8.21
CA ASP A 142 -20.23 -6.50 -8.58
C ASP A 142 -19.47 -7.58 -7.80
N VAL A 143 -18.47 -7.17 -6.98
CA VAL A 143 -17.66 -8.13 -6.20
C VAL A 143 -18.44 -8.62 -4.98
N PRO A 144 -18.72 -9.92 -4.82
CA PRO A 144 -19.36 -10.41 -3.60
C PRO A 144 -18.38 -10.32 -2.42
N LEU A 145 -18.81 -9.65 -1.34
CA LEU A 145 -18.09 -9.55 -0.08
C LEU A 145 -18.77 -10.40 1.00
N HIS A 146 -17.96 -10.96 1.89
CA HIS A 146 -18.40 -11.81 3.00
C HIS A 146 -17.90 -11.27 4.34
N SER A 147 -18.57 -11.61 5.43
CA SER A 147 -18.20 -11.16 6.78
C SER A 147 -16.82 -11.62 7.25
N THR A 148 -16.29 -12.69 6.65
CA THR A 148 -14.94 -13.20 6.93
C THR A 148 -13.84 -12.49 6.14
N ASP A 149 -14.20 -11.61 5.20
CA ASP A 149 -13.23 -10.92 4.35
C ASP A 149 -12.43 -9.85 5.11
N LEU A 150 -11.26 -9.58 4.56
CA LEU A 150 -10.48 -8.41 4.84
C LEU A 150 -10.46 -7.53 3.58
N VAL A 151 -11.33 -6.53 3.55
CA VAL A 151 -11.42 -5.57 2.45
C VAL A 151 -10.33 -4.51 2.63
N VAL A 152 -9.54 -4.30 1.59
CA VAL A 152 -8.47 -3.29 1.62
C VAL A 152 -8.51 -2.41 0.38
N SER A 153 -7.99 -1.20 0.49
CA SER A 153 -7.72 -0.31 -0.65
C SER A 153 -6.69 0.75 -0.30
N ALA A 154 -5.71 0.96 -1.17
CA ALA A 154 -4.73 2.04 -1.04
C ALA A 154 -4.90 3.14 -2.09
N HIS A 155 -5.74 2.92 -3.10
CA HIS A 155 -5.87 3.81 -4.27
C HIS A 155 -7.30 4.19 -4.64
N ALA A 156 -8.27 3.94 -3.75
CA ALA A 156 -9.64 4.38 -3.95
C ALA A 156 -9.73 5.91 -3.86
N CYS A 157 -9.95 6.57 -5.00
CA CYS A 157 -10.02 8.02 -5.10
C CYS A 157 -11.46 8.53 -4.90
N GLY A 158 -11.60 9.64 -4.18
CA GLY A 158 -12.87 10.34 -4.00
C GLY A 158 -13.97 9.46 -3.40
N GLY A 159 -15.13 9.43 -4.03
CA GLY A 159 -16.29 8.65 -3.58
C GLY A 159 -16.11 7.13 -3.60
N LEU A 160 -15.08 6.60 -4.28
CA LEU A 160 -14.78 5.16 -4.22
C LEU A 160 -14.39 4.70 -2.82
N THR A 161 -13.72 5.54 -2.04
CA THR A 161 -13.45 5.23 -0.62
C THR A 161 -14.74 5.00 0.14
N ASP A 162 -15.73 5.89 -0.03
CA ASP A 162 -17.01 5.80 0.66
C ASP A 162 -17.80 4.57 0.22
N LEU A 163 -17.80 4.25 -1.08
CA LEU A 163 -18.39 3.02 -1.62
C LEU A 163 -17.79 1.78 -0.98
N ILE A 164 -16.46 1.70 -0.87
CA ILE A 164 -15.76 0.56 -0.25
C ILE A 164 -16.15 0.41 1.22
N LEU A 165 -16.19 1.51 1.98
CA LEU A 165 -16.59 1.49 3.38
C LEU A 165 -18.04 1.02 3.56
N VAL A 166 -18.96 1.54 2.76
CA VAL A 166 -20.39 1.12 2.79
C VAL A 166 -20.50 -0.37 2.48
N ARG A 167 -19.84 -0.85 1.45
CA ARG A 167 -19.91 -2.26 1.06
C ARG A 167 -19.31 -3.20 2.10
N ALA A 168 -18.21 -2.80 2.73
CA ALA A 168 -17.61 -3.57 3.83
C ALA A 168 -18.56 -3.64 5.03
N VAL A 169 -19.22 -2.54 5.37
CA VAL A 169 -20.25 -2.50 6.43
C VAL A 169 -21.43 -3.40 6.10
N MET A 170 -21.97 -3.33 4.88
CA MET A 170 -23.09 -4.19 4.46
C MET A 170 -22.76 -5.68 4.52
N ALA A 171 -21.50 -6.04 4.27
CA ALA A 171 -21.02 -7.42 4.35
C ALA A 171 -20.63 -7.85 5.78
N GLY A 172 -20.57 -6.93 6.75
CA GLY A 172 -20.00 -7.21 8.07
C GLY A 172 -18.49 -7.53 8.02
N ALA A 173 -17.79 -7.05 7.00
CA ALA A 173 -16.39 -7.36 6.76
C ALA A 173 -15.43 -6.39 7.47
N ARG A 174 -14.23 -6.86 7.78
CA ARG A 174 -13.13 -5.98 8.21
C ARG A 174 -12.68 -5.12 7.04
N VAL A 175 -12.31 -3.87 7.31
CA VAL A 175 -11.90 -2.94 6.26
C VAL A 175 -10.67 -2.12 6.64
N ALA A 176 -9.82 -1.84 5.66
CA ALA A 176 -8.71 -0.91 5.81
C ALA A 176 -8.52 -0.11 4.52
N VAL A 177 -8.59 1.22 4.60
CA VAL A 177 -8.46 2.12 3.46
C VAL A 177 -7.43 3.22 3.72
N LEU A 178 -6.60 3.51 2.70
CA LEU A 178 -5.74 4.70 2.65
C LEU A 178 -6.35 5.67 1.63
N PRO A 179 -7.18 6.66 2.05
CA PRO A 179 -7.77 7.63 1.15
C PRO A 179 -6.69 8.49 0.49
N CYS A 180 -6.47 8.31 -0.80
CA CYS A 180 -5.39 9.01 -1.51
C CYS A 180 -5.83 10.34 -2.14
N CYS A 181 -7.09 10.45 -2.54
CA CYS A 181 -7.66 11.64 -3.16
C CYS A 181 -8.95 12.02 -2.45
N HIS A 182 -9.02 13.27 -2.00
CA HIS A 182 -10.21 13.82 -1.38
C HIS A 182 -10.82 14.82 -2.37
N ASP A 183 -11.97 14.47 -2.91
CA ASP A 183 -12.80 15.43 -3.65
C ASP A 183 -13.77 16.04 -2.63
N LEU A 184 -13.54 17.30 -2.30
CA LEU A 184 -14.37 18.01 -1.33
C LEU A 184 -15.68 18.53 -1.92
N LYS A 185 -15.82 18.51 -3.25
CA LYS A 185 -17.03 18.99 -3.90
C LYS A 185 -18.20 18.05 -3.61
N GLY A 186 -19.15 18.56 -2.82
CA GLY A 186 -20.31 17.77 -2.40
C GLY A 186 -20.03 16.65 -1.40
N ALA A 187 -18.83 16.64 -0.83
CA ALA A 187 -18.47 15.67 0.20
C ALA A 187 -19.17 15.98 1.52
N ASP A 188 -19.52 14.93 2.28
CA ASP A 188 -19.98 15.11 3.64
C ASP A 188 -18.78 15.29 4.59
N LEU A 189 -18.69 16.46 5.16
CA LEU A 189 -17.66 16.84 6.13
C LEU A 189 -18.16 16.71 7.59
N GLY A 190 -19.36 16.18 7.80
CA GLY A 190 -19.95 16.00 9.13
C GLY A 190 -20.23 17.31 9.88
N GLY A 191 -20.29 18.44 9.17
CA GLY A 191 -20.38 19.78 9.78
C GLY A 191 -19.11 20.22 10.51
N LEU A 192 -17.94 19.58 10.22
CA LEU A 192 -16.67 19.82 10.90
C LEU A 192 -15.77 20.83 10.16
N ASP A 193 -16.18 21.33 9.02
CA ASP A 193 -15.43 22.26 8.16
C ASP A 193 -15.12 23.61 8.80
N GLY A 194 -15.87 24.01 9.84
CA GLY A 194 -15.54 25.18 10.67
C GLY A 194 -14.40 24.94 11.68
N TRP A 195 -14.01 23.70 11.93
CA TRP A 195 -12.99 23.33 12.93
C TRP A 195 -11.78 22.64 12.32
N LEU A 196 -11.99 21.81 11.28
CA LEU A 196 -10.97 20.96 10.69
C LEU A 196 -10.75 21.33 9.22
N GLU A 197 -9.53 21.12 8.76
CA GLU A 197 -9.22 21.16 7.34
C GLU A 197 -10.09 20.10 6.61
N GLY A 198 -10.61 20.46 5.43
CA GLY A 198 -11.67 19.69 4.74
C GLY A 198 -11.35 18.21 4.53
N THR A 199 -10.10 17.84 4.18
CA THR A 199 -9.72 16.42 4.00
C THR A 199 -9.70 15.68 5.33
N LEU A 200 -9.33 16.35 6.42
CA LEU A 200 -9.39 15.78 7.77
C LEU A 200 -10.84 15.65 8.26
N ALA A 201 -11.66 16.66 8.00
CA ALA A 201 -13.11 16.62 8.31
C ALA A 201 -13.78 15.42 7.62
N MET A 202 -13.48 15.19 6.33
CA MET A 202 -13.98 14.04 5.58
C MET A 202 -13.56 12.70 6.21
N ASP A 203 -12.29 12.53 6.54
CA ASP A 203 -11.79 11.27 7.12
C ASP A 203 -12.33 11.06 8.55
N ALA A 204 -12.49 12.13 9.34
CA ALA A 204 -13.13 12.08 10.66
C ALA A 204 -14.61 11.66 10.55
N THR A 205 -15.33 12.19 9.57
CA THR A 205 -16.73 11.84 9.28
C THR A 205 -16.85 10.37 8.88
N ARG A 206 -15.95 9.85 8.03
CA ARG A 206 -15.88 8.41 7.67
C ARG A 206 -15.69 7.54 8.91
N ALA A 207 -14.79 7.93 9.79
CA ALA A 207 -14.55 7.21 11.05
C ALA A 207 -15.76 7.23 11.97
N ALA A 208 -16.44 8.39 12.09
CA ALA A 208 -17.66 8.52 12.88
C ALA A 208 -18.82 7.67 12.32
N ARG A 209 -18.98 7.63 10.99
CA ARG A 209 -20.00 6.79 10.33
C ARG A 209 -19.77 5.31 10.59
N LEU A 210 -18.53 4.81 10.49
CA LEU A 210 -18.21 3.42 10.81
C LEU A 210 -18.55 3.07 12.25
N ARG A 211 -18.25 3.97 13.20
CA ARG A 211 -18.64 3.78 14.61
C ARG A 211 -20.15 3.73 14.80
N ALA A 212 -20.91 4.60 14.13
CA ALA A 212 -22.36 4.61 14.16
C ALA A 212 -22.98 3.31 13.58
N GLN A 213 -22.25 2.61 12.72
CA GLN A 213 -22.63 1.30 12.17
C GLN A 213 -22.14 0.11 13.03
N GLY A 214 -21.70 0.36 14.27
CA GLY A 214 -21.27 -0.71 15.18
C GLY A 214 -19.86 -1.25 14.93
N TYR A 215 -18.98 -0.46 14.29
CA TYR A 215 -17.61 -0.87 14.05
C TYR A 215 -16.66 -0.30 15.11
N ARG A 216 -15.68 -1.08 15.52
CA ARG A 216 -14.48 -0.57 16.19
C ARG A 216 -13.54 0.03 15.15
N VAL A 217 -13.18 1.29 15.36
CA VAL A 217 -12.38 2.06 14.39
C VAL A 217 -10.98 2.31 14.95
N PHE A 218 -9.97 2.13 14.09
CA PHE A 218 -8.56 2.40 14.39
C PHE A 218 -8.00 3.32 13.32
N THR A 219 -7.34 4.38 13.75
CA THR A 219 -6.70 5.35 12.86
C THR A 219 -5.19 5.27 13.01
N GLN A 220 -4.47 5.31 11.90
CA GLN A 220 -3.01 5.32 11.87
C GLN A 220 -2.53 6.27 10.77
N GLN A 221 -1.24 6.58 10.78
CA GLN A 221 -0.60 7.30 9.70
C GLN A 221 0.58 6.48 9.17
N ILE A 222 0.73 6.41 7.85
CA ILE A 222 1.97 5.97 7.24
C ILE A 222 2.96 7.15 7.20
N PRO A 223 4.28 6.92 7.02
CA PRO A 223 5.25 8.01 7.04
C PRO A 223 4.93 9.10 6.02
N ALA A 224 4.90 10.36 6.47
CA ALA A 224 4.59 11.52 5.64
C ALA A 224 5.61 11.71 4.48
N GLY A 225 6.85 11.23 4.64
CA GLY A 225 7.87 11.22 3.57
C GLY A 225 7.58 10.26 2.41
N ILE A 226 6.50 9.45 2.48
CA ILE A 226 6.00 8.64 1.37
C ILE A 226 4.88 9.38 0.64
N THR A 227 3.94 9.91 1.40
CA THR A 227 2.77 10.64 0.89
C THR A 227 2.23 11.59 1.94
N PRO A 228 1.82 12.82 1.57
CA PRO A 228 1.11 13.71 2.50
C PRO A 228 -0.30 13.20 2.81
N LYS A 229 -0.88 12.34 1.96
CA LYS A 229 -2.19 11.71 2.13
C LYS A 229 -2.01 10.37 2.84
N ASN A 230 -1.62 10.44 4.10
CA ASN A 230 -1.05 9.33 4.86
C ASN A 230 -1.97 8.74 5.94
N ARG A 231 -3.23 9.18 6.00
CA ARG A 231 -4.18 8.70 7.01
C ARG A 231 -4.75 7.35 6.60
N LEU A 232 -4.53 6.35 7.42
CA LEU A 232 -5.03 4.99 7.25
C LEU A 232 -6.17 4.75 8.23
N LEU A 233 -7.32 4.38 7.71
CA LEU A 233 -8.53 4.06 8.45
C LEU A 233 -8.75 2.55 8.42
N LEU A 234 -8.82 1.93 9.61
CA LEU A 234 -9.11 0.51 9.77
C LEU A 234 -10.36 0.35 10.62
N ALA A 235 -11.18 -0.65 10.31
CA ALA A 235 -12.35 -0.95 11.11
C ALA A 235 -12.72 -2.44 11.05
N GLU A 236 -13.34 -2.92 12.14
CA GLU A 236 -13.89 -4.27 12.25
C GLU A 236 -15.22 -4.22 12.99
N PRO A 237 -16.17 -5.13 12.76
CA PRO A 237 -17.38 -5.25 13.57
C PRO A 237 -17.04 -5.34 15.07
N ALA A 238 -17.84 -4.69 15.95
CA ALA A 238 -17.59 -4.62 17.39
C ALA A 238 -17.89 -5.95 18.10
#